data_b7ab10da9de15d22f4da69d6b8137a7c
#
_entry.id   b7ab10da9de15d22f4da69d6b8137a7c
#
_cell.length_a   1.000
_cell.length_b   1.000
_cell.length_c   1.000
_cell.angle_alpha   90.00
_cell.angle_beta   90.00
_cell.angle_gamma   90.00
#
_symmetry.space_group_name_H-M   'P 1'
#
loop_
_entity.id
_entity.type
_entity.pdbx_description
1 polymer ?
#
loop_
_entity_poly.entity_id
_entity_poly.type
_entity_poly.pdbx_seq_one_letter_code
_entity_poly.pdbx_strand_id
1 'polypeptide(L)'
;GFKVEVYERRPDPRTTDLYVGKSINLAISVRGLHAMKDVGLEDAVREMCIPMNGRMIHDRQGNTDFQFYSKDGQKAINSISRGDLNILLINTAASFPNVSFHFDHRCVGMDLDTGEALLLNEKTGENLRVSGQTVIACDGAFSGARASLLRSPRFNFSQTYHPASYKELSFRP
;
A
#
# COMPACT_ATOMS: atom_id res chain seq x y z
N GLY A 1 12.53 21.95 -4.93
CA GLY A 1 12.02 20.57 -4.83
C GLY A 1 11.22 20.21 -6.07
N PHE A 2 10.88 18.95 -6.22
CA PHE A 2 10.03 18.47 -7.31
C PHE A 2 8.57 18.88 -7.08
N LYS A 3 7.83 19.22 -8.13
CA LYS A 3 6.37 19.24 -8.08
C LYS A 3 5.87 17.81 -8.23
N VAL A 4 5.01 17.37 -7.32
CA VAL A 4 4.50 15.99 -7.27
C VAL A 4 2.99 15.99 -7.39
N GLU A 5 2.47 15.23 -8.34
CA GLU A 5 1.04 14.99 -8.52
C GLU A 5 0.77 13.51 -8.22
N VAL A 6 -0.10 13.24 -7.26
CA VAL A 6 -0.47 11.87 -6.84
C VAL A 6 -1.90 11.59 -7.28
N TYR A 7 -2.10 10.53 -8.06
CA TYR A 7 -3.40 10.10 -8.55
C TYR A 7 -3.80 8.79 -7.87
N GLU A 8 -4.94 8.79 -7.19
CA GLU A 8 -5.50 7.62 -6.50
C GLU A 8 -6.91 7.35 -7.02
N ARG A 9 -7.19 6.08 -7.34
CA ARG A 9 -8.49 5.69 -7.89
C ARG A 9 -9.64 5.78 -6.89
N ARG A 10 -9.33 5.62 -5.58
CA ARG A 10 -10.34 5.67 -4.52
C ARG A 10 -10.62 7.11 -4.11
N PRO A 11 -11.79 7.36 -3.49
CA PRO A 11 -12.05 8.62 -2.81
C PRO A 11 -11.02 8.89 -1.71
N ASP A 12 -10.96 10.15 -1.27
CA ASP A 12 -10.07 10.55 -0.18
C ASP A 12 -10.45 9.79 1.12
N PRO A 13 -9.55 8.95 1.66
CA PRO A 13 -9.83 8.15 2.84
C PRO A 13 -9.98 8.99 4.12
N ARG A 14 -9.62 10.26 4.08
CA ARG A 14 -9.76 11.19 5.22
C ARG A 14 -11.19 11.70 5.37
N THR A 15 -11.99 11.62 4.31
CA THR A 15 -13.36 12.17 4.25
C THR A 15 -14.43 11.10 4.19
N THR A 16 -14.05 9.83 4.10
CA THR A 16 -14.99 8.72 3.91
C THR A 16 -14.64 7.55 4.82
N ASP A 17 -15.64 6.90 5.39
CA ASP A 17 -15.51 5.67 6.19
C ASP A 17 -15.17 4.43 5.32
N LEU A 18 -14.32 4.61 4.31
CA LEU A 18 -14.01 3.59 3.29
C LEU A 18 -13.24 2.36 3.81
N TYR A 19 -12.85 2.35 5.07
CA TYR A 19 -12.17 1.21 5.67
C TYR A 19 -13.11 0.11 6.17
N VAL A 20 -14.40 0.21 5.88
CA VAL A 20 -15.36 -0.86 6.13
C VAL A 20 -15.18 -1.98 5.11
N GLY A 21 -14.36 -2.96 5.46
CA GLY A 21 -14.20 -4.21 4.74
C GLY A 21 -12.81 -4.46 4.16
N LYS A 22 -12.22 -5.62 4.49
CA LYS A 22 -10.93 -6.15 4.02
C LYS A 22 -9.69 -5.31 4.37
N SER A 23 -9.66 -4.70 5.54
CA SER A 23 -8.42 -4.19 6.10
C SER A 23 -7.61 -5.36 6.66
N ILE A 24 -6.64 -5.83 5.90
CA ILE A 24 -5.64 -6.78 6.42
C ILE A 24 -4.70 -5.98 7.30
N ASN A 25 -4.53 -6.40 8.56
CA ASN A 25 -3.51 -5.84 9.42
C ASN A 25 -2.15 -6.03 8.79
N LEU A 26 -1.37 -4.95 8.75
CA LEU A 26 0.00 -5.01 8.28
C LEU A 26 0.93 -5.40 9.43
N ALA A 27 1.97 -6.14 9.11
CA ALA A 27 3.12 -6.32 9.98
C ALA A 27 4.27 -5.49 9.40
N ILE A 28 4.61 -4.39 10.07
CA ILE A 28 5.76 -3.57 9.67
C ILE A 28 7.03 -4.14 10.31
N SER A 29 8.00 -4.46 9.47
CA SER A 29 9.29 -4.99 9.87
C SER A 29 10.33 -3.87 10.01
N VAL A 30 11.54 -4.24 10.44
CA VAL A 30 12.69 -3.33 10.52
C VAL A 30 12.93 -2.59 9.20
N ARG A 31 12.72 -3.25 8.04
CA ARG A 31 12.88 -2.62 6.72
C ARG A 31 11.85 -1.52 6.48
N GLY A 32 10.59 -1.77 6.88
CA GLY A 32 9.54 -0.76 6.76
C GLY A 32 9.80 0.43 7.70
N LEU A 33 10.21 0.16 8.95
CA LEU A 33 10.58 1.21 9.89
C LEU A 33 11.79 2.03 9.44
N HIS A 34 12.77 1.40 8.78
CA HIS A 34 13.90 2.13 8.20
C HIS A 34 13.44 3.12 7.12
N ALA A 35 12.55 2.69 6.23
CA ALA A 35 11.97 3.62 5.24
C ALA A 35 11.18 4.77 5.90
N MET A 36 10.47 4.50 7.00
CA MET A 36 9.79 5.56 7.77
C MET A 36 10.78 6.52 8.43
N LYS A 37 11.93 6.01 8.90
CA LYS A 37 13.00 6.83 9.45
C LYS A 37 13.58 7.79 8.41
N ASP A 38 13.82 7.31 7.19
CA ASP A 38 14.36 8.12 6.10
C ASP A 38 13.47 9.32 5.74
N VAL A 39 12.17 9.23 6.02
CA VAL A 39 11.21 10.32 5.81
C VAL A 39 10.76 11.00 7.11
N GLY A 40 11.42 10.72 8.24
CA GLY A 40 11.15 11.36 9.54
C GLY A 40 9.85 10.92 10.22
N LEU A 41 9.30 9.76 9.88
CA LEU A 41 8.02 9.26 10.40
C LEU A 41 8.16 8.04 11.33
N GLU A 42 9.38 7.62 11.68
CA GLU A 42 9.59 6.40 12.47
C GLU A 42 8.86 6.45 13.80
N ASP A 43 8.98 7.53 14.56
CA ASP A 43 8.40 7.63 15.89
C ASP A 43 6.87 7.63 15.83
N ALA A 44 6.27 8.42 14.93
CA ALA A 44 4.82 8.45 14.72
C ALA A 44 4.26 7.07 14.32
N VAL A 45 4.98 6.35 13.48
CA VAL A 45 4.58 4.99 13.08
C VAL A 45 4.72 4.00 14.24
N ARG A 46 5.79 4.11 15.05
CA ARG A 46 5.98 3.25 16.23
C ARG A 46 4.88 3.43 17.28
N GLU A 47 4.42 4.65 17.50
CA GLU A 47 3.30 4.94 18.40
C GLU A 47 1.99 4.27 17.98
N MET A 48 1.80 4.05 16.68
CA MET A 48 0.63 3.36 16.12
C MET A 48 0.77 1.82 16.14
N CYS A 49 1.94 1.30 16.43
CA CYS A 49 2.25 -0.11 16.33
C CYS A 49 1.90 -0.90 17.59
N ILE A 50 1.47 -2.14 17.39
CA ILE A 50 1.38 -3.15 18.46
C ILE A 50 2.51 -4.17 18.22
N PRO A 51 3.50 -4.27 19.12
CA PRO A 51 4.59 -5.23 18.96
C PRO A 51 4.10 -6.67 19.15
N MET A 52 4.49 -7.53 18.23
CA MET A 52 4.22 -8.96 18.28
C MET A 52 5.54 -9.73 18.35
N ASN A 53 5.80 -10.41 19.46
CA ASN A 53 7.05 -11.12 19.69
C ASN A 53 7.06 -12.52 19.03
N GLY A 54 5.88 -13.04 18.71
CA GLY A 54 5.74 -14.37 18.12
C GLY A 54 4.31 -14.63 17.64
N ARG A 55 4.06 -15.88 17.35
CA ARG A 55 2.74 -16.37 16.94
C ARG A 55 2.34 -17.59 17.77
N MET A 56 1.07 -17.69 18.09
CA MET A 56 0.49 -18.89 18.69
C MET A 56 0.03 -19.82 17.57
N ILE A 57 0.50 -21.05 17.60
CA ILE A 57 0.05 -22.11 16.70
C ILE A 57 -0.93 -22.98 17.45
N HIS A 58 -2.04 -23.31 16.82
CA HIS A 58 -3.03 -24.24 17.32
C HIS A 58 -3.05 -25.47 16.41
N ASP A 59 -2.96 -26.66 16.98
CA ASP A 59 -3.17 -27.89 16.25
C ASP A 59 -4.67 -28.27 16.17
N ARG A 60 -4.99 -29.35 15.46
CA ARG A 60 -6.38 -29.80 15.32
C ARG A 60 -6.95 -30.39 16.61
N GLN A 61 -6.13 -30.74 17.57
CA GLN A 61 -6.48 -31.27 18.88
C GLN A 61 -6.68 -30.15 19.92
N GLY A 62 -6.38 -28.90 19.57
CA GLY A 62 -6.48 -27.73 20.44
C GLY A 62 -5.23 -27.49 21.29
N ASN A 63 -4.13 -28.21 21.08
CA ASN A 63 -2.87 -27.88 21.72
C ASN A 63 -2.30 -26.59 21.12
N THR A 64 -1.57 -25.84 21.92
CA THR A 64 -0.97 -24.57 21.53
C THR A 64 0.55 -24.61 21.65
N ASP A 65 1.23 -23.98 20.70
CA ASP A 65 2.68 -23.78 20.70
C ASP A 65 2.99 -22.32 20.34
N PHE A 66 3.79 -21.64 21.19
CA PHE A 66 4.17 -20.26 20.95
C PHE A 66 5.55 -20.18 20.29
N GLN A 67 5.58 -19.66 19.08
CA GLN A 67 6.81 -19.49 18.30
C GLN A 67 7.25 -18.05 18.27
N PHE A 68 8.39 -17.75 18.87
CA PHE A 68 9.02 -16.42 18.78
C PHE A 68 9.51 -16.12 17.35
N TYR A 69 9.40 -14.85 16.95
CA TYR A 69 9.95 -14.37 15.68
C TYR A 69 11.48 -14.19 15.70
N SER A 70 12.09 -14.15 16.87
CA SER A 70 13.54 -14.12 17.03
C SER A 70 14.01 -15.21 18.00
N LYS A 71 15.25 -15.66 17.80
CA LYS A 71 15.85 -16.72 18.64
C LYS A 71 15.95 -16.34 20.12
N ASP A 72 16.13 -15.06 20.40
CA ASP A 72 16.28 -14.50 21.74
C ASP A 72 14.94 -13.98 22.33
N GLY A 73 13.85 -14.04 21.56
CA GLY A 73 12.54 -13.51 21.96
C GLY A 73 12.48 -11.98 22.09
N GLN A 74 13.58 -11.27 21.78
CA GLN A 74 13.69 -9.82 22.02
C GLN A 74 13.20 -8.97 20.84
N LYS A 75 13.11 -9.56 19.64
CA LYS A 75 12.69 -8.83 18.44
C LYS A 75 11.23 -9.14 18.13
N ALA A 76 10.49 -8.09 17.85
CA ALA A 76 9.09 -8.16 17.43
C ALA A 76 8.94 -7.72 15.98
N ILE A 77 7.92 -8.20 15.32
CA ILE A 77 7.29 -7.52 14.19
C ILE A 77 6.14 -6.69 14.74
N ASN A 78 5.81 -5.59 14.09
CA ASN A 78 4.84 -4.66 14.64
C ASN A 78 3.56 -4.71 13.82
N SER A 79 2.44 -5.01 14.47
CA SER A 79 1.13 -4.89 13.84
C SER A 79 0.75 -3.42 13.73
N ILE A 80 0.24 -3.00 12.59
CA ILE A 80 -0.22 -1.64 12.36
C ILE A 80 -1.46 -1.66 11.46
N SER A 81 -2.40 -0.77 11.72
CA SER A 81 -3.53 -0.54 10.84
C SER A 81 -3.04 0.02 9.50
N ARG A 82 -3.34 -0.68 8.40
CA ARG A 82 -3.02 -0.19 7.05
C ARG A 82 -3.73 1.13 6.74
N GLY A 83 -4.95 1.28 7.26
CA GLY A 83 -5.73 2.49 7.09
C GLY A 83 -5.07 3.70 7.72
N ASP A 84 -4.73 3.57 8.99
CA ASP A 84 -4.16 4.68 9.76
C ASP A 84 -2.77 5.05 9.24
N LEU A 85 -1.96 4.04 8.88
CA LEU A 85 -0.67 4.30 8.23
C LEU A 85 -0.84 5.06 6.91
N ASN A 86 -1.82 4.67 6.08
CA ASN A 86 -2.09 5.36 4.83
C ASN A 86 -2.53 6.82 5.04
N ILE A 87 -3.41 7.06 6.02
CA ILE A 87 -3.84 8.42 6.40
C ILE A 87 -2.67 9.26 6.90
N LEU A 88 -1.80 8.69 7.75
CA LEU A 88 -0.58 9.38 8.21
C LEU A 88 0.30 9.80 7.03
N LEU A 89 0.54 8.90 6.10
CA LEU A 89 1.38 9.16 4.92
C LEU A 89 0.75 10.22 3.99
N ILE A 90 -0.56 10.15 3.75
CA ILE A 90 -1.29 11.15 2.94
C ILE A 90 -1.22 12.52 3.61
N ASN A 91 -1.49 12.61 4.92
CA ASN A 91 -1.47 13.87 5.65
C ASN A 91 -0.07 14.50 5.64
N THR A 92 0.96 13.68 5.86
CA THR A 92 2.34 14.16 5.81
C THR A 92 2.71 14.65 4.41
N ALA A 93 2.39 13.88 3.37
CA ALA A 93 2.69 14.30 2.00
C ALA A 93 1.90 15.55 1.60
N ALA A 94 0.62 15.66 2.00
CA ALA A 94 -0.22 16.82 1.71
C ALA A 94 0.23 18.11 2.45
N SER A 95 1.06 18.00 3.48
CA SER A 95 1.63 19.19 4.16
C SER A 95 2.71 19.91 3.33
N PHE A 96 3.23 19.27 2.30
CA PHE A 96 4.21 19.90 1.40
C PHE A 96 3.50 20.71 0.31
N PRO A 97 3.84 21.98 0.13
CA PRO A 97 3.13 22.88 -0.84
C PRO A 97 3.32 22.49 -2.31
N ASN A 98 4.29 21.63 -2.58
CA ASN A 98 4.61 21.13 -3.93
C ASN A 98 4.01 19.74 -4.21
N VAL A 99 3.17 19.21 -3.31
CA VAL A 99 2.48 17.92 -3.46
C VAL A 99 0.98 18.14 -3.62
N SER A 100 0.40 17.58 -4.66
CA SER A 100 -1.05 17.63 -4.93
C SER A 100 -1.61 16.23 -5.04
N PHE A 101 -2.79 15.99 -4.44
CA PHE A 101 -3.52 14.73 -4.52
C PHE A 101 -4.76 14.86 -5.38
N HIS A 102 -4.96 13.92 -6.28
CA HIS A 102 -6.13 13.79 -7.16
C HIS A 102 -6.77 12.42 -6.90
N PHE A 103 -7.79 12.42 -6.07
CA PHE A 103 -8.56 11.21 -5.77
C PHE A 103 -9.59 10.92 -6.87
N ASP A 104 -10.17 9.72 -6.83
CA ASP A 104 -11.13 9.22 -7.83
C ASP A 104 -10.55 9.13 -9.26
N HIS A 105 -9.23 9.01 -9.40
CA HIS A 105 -8.55 8.92 -10.69
C HIS A 105 -7.80 7.59 -10.83
N ARG A 106 -8.36 6.70 -11.63
CA ARG A 106 -7.77 5.39 -11.91
C ARG A 106 -6.82 5.44 -13.10
N CYS A 107 -5.58 4.96 -12.93
CA CYS A 107 -4.70 4.72 -14.06
C CYS A 107 -5.23 3.53 -14.89
N VAL A 108 -5.58 3.81 -16.14
CA VAL A 108 -6.08 2.81 -17.09
C VAL A 108 -5.02 2.38 -18.09
N GLY A 109 -3.88 3.07 -18.13
CA GLY A 109 -2.77 2.73 -19.01
C GLY A 109 -1.69 3.80 -19.05
N MET A 110 -0.73 3.56 -19.93
CA MET A 110 0.34 4.49 -20.29
C MET A 110 0.43 4.57 -21.82
N ASP A 111 0.65 5.75 -22.31
CA ASP A 111 1.15 5.98 -23.66
C ASP A 111 2.68 5.86 -23.60
N LEU A 112 3.22 4.79 -24.18
CA LEU A 112 4.65 4.49 -24.06
C LEU A 112 5.53 5.33 -25.01
N ASP A 113 4.95 5.96 -26.02
CA ASP A 113 5.65 6.82 -26.95
C ASP A 113 5.83 8.22 -26.37
N THR A 114 4.80 8.72 -25.67
CA THR A 114 4.82 10.06 -25.06
C THR A 114 5.20 10.05 -23.59
N GLY A 115 5.09 8.90 -22.91
CA GLY A 115 5.29 8.76 -21.47
C GLY A 115 4.11 9.26 -20.64
N GLU A 116 2.97 9.58 -21.25
CA GLU A 116 1.78 10.05 -20.56
C GLU A 116 1.05 8.94 -19.84
N ALA A 117 0.58 9.22 -18.63
CA ALA A 117 -0.37 8.35 -17.93
C ALA A 117 -1.80 8.63 -18.41
N LEU A 118 -2.54 7.56 -18.69
CA LEU A 118 -3.94 7.60 -19.08
C LEU A 118 -4.79 7.33 -17.85
N LEU A 119 -5.60 8.31 -17.46
CA LEU A 119 -6.41 8.27 -16.26
C LEU A 119 -7.90 8.31 -16.61
N LEU A 120 -8.70 7.64 -15.80
CA LEU A 120 -10.16 7.74 -15.82
C LEU A 120 -10.63 8.32 -14.48
N ASN A 121 -11.37 9.44 -14.55
CA ASN A 121 -12.07 9.95 -13.38
C ASN A 121 -13.28 9.03 -13.09
N GLU A 122 -13.25 8.34 -11.96
CA GLU A 122 -14.28 7.35 -11.56
C GLU A 122 -15.64 8.00 -11.23
N LYS A 123 -15.67 9.31 -10.95
CA LYS A 123 -16.90 10.04 -10.66
C LYS A 123 -17.58 10.61 -11.92
N THR A 124 -16.77 11.18 -12.81
CA THR A 124 -17.32 11.86 -14.01
C THR A 124 -17.30 10.98 -15.25
N GLY A 125 -16.49 9.91 -15.27
CA GLY A 125 -16.25 9.10 -16.45
C GLY A 125 -15.31 9.74 -17.48
N GLU A 126 -14.72 10.88 -17.16
CA GLU A 126 -13.81 11.59 -18.07
C GLU A 126 -12.44 10.92 -18.14
N ASN A 127 -11.90 10.87 -19.34
CA ASN A 127 -10.53 10.43 -19.56
C ASN A 127 -9.59 11.64 -19.57
N LEU A 128 -8.47 11.50 -18.84
CA LEU A 128 -7.41 12.51 -18.78
C LEU A 128 -6.08 11.89 -19.24
N ARG A 129 -5.25 12.74 -19.80
CA ARG A 129 -3.83 12.43 -20.07
C ARG A 129 -2.98 13.35 -19.20
N VAL A 130 -2.04 12.78 -18.48
CA VAL A 130 -1.14 13.53 -17.63
C VAL A 130 0.30 13.16 -17.95
N SER A 131 1.15 14.18 -18.03
CA SER A 131 2.56 14.03 -18.32
C SER A 131 3.41 14.51 -17.15
N GLY A 132 4.61 13.98 -17.04
CA GLY A 132 5.61 14.40 -16.08
C GLY A 132 7.01 13.96 -16.53
N GLN A 133 8.04 14.59 -15.97
CA GLN A 133 9.42 14.18 -16.25
C GLN A 133 9.69 12.72 -15.82
N THR A 134 8.97 12.26 -14.80
CA THR A 134 9.03 10.88 -14.29
C THR A 134 7.66 10.47 -13.83
N VAL A 135 7.22 9.29 -14.24
CA VAL A 135 5.99 8.66 -13.77
C VAL A 135 6.33 7.43 -12.96
N ILE A 136 5.84 7.36 -11.72
CA ILE A 136 6.04 6.23 -10.81
C ILE A 136 4.70 5.51 -10.66
N ALA A 137 4.59 4.31 -11.24
CA ALA A 137 3.38 3.52 -11.18
C ALA A 137 3.34 2.69 -9.88
N CYS A 138 2.43 3.06 -8.97
CA CYS A 138 2.14 2.36 -7.72
C CYS A 138 0.72 1.76 -7.70
N ASP A 139 0.15 1.48 -8.87
CA ASP A 139 -1.24 1.10 -9.10
C ASP A 139 -1.56 -0.39 -8.82
N GLY A 140 -0.61 -1.12 -8.24
CA GLY A 140 -0.83 -2.41 -7.56
C GLY A 140 -0.97 -3.63 -8.46
N ALA A 141 -1.64 -4.66 -7.95
CA ALA A 141 -1.71 -5.98 -8.60
C ALA A 141 -2.40 -5.96 -9.98
N PHE A 142 -3.36 -5.07 -10.17
CA PHE A 142 -4.09 -4.90 -11.43
C PHE A 142 -3.67 -3.63 -12.19
N SER A 143 -2.38 -3.33 -12.15
CA SER A 143 -1.77 -2.14 -12.73
C SER A 143 -2.11 -1.94 -14.20
N GLY A 144 -2.73 -0.79 -14.52
CA GLY A 144 -2.97 -0.35 -15.89
C GLY A 144 -1.66 0.05 -16.59
N ALA A 145 -0.75 0.66 -15.85
CA ALA A 145 0.57 1.01 -16.37
C ALA A 145 1.35 -0.24 -16.81
N ARG A 146 1.39 -1.28 -15.96
CA ARG A 146 2.03 -2.56 -16.33
C ARG A 146 1.33 -3.22 -17.52
N ALA A 147 0.01 -3.17 -17.61
CA ALA A 147 -0.73 -3.72 -18.76
C ALA A 147 -0.33 -3.05 -20.07
N SER A 148 0.03 -1.78 -20.07
CA SER A 148 0.59 -1.10 -21.24
C SER A 148 2.01 -1.60 -21.55
N LEU A 149 2.86 -1.76 -20.55
CA LEU A 149 4.23 -2.29 -20.71
C LEU A 149 4.24 -3.72 -21.29
N LEU A 150 3.25 -4.55 -20.94
CA LEU A 150 3.12 -5.91 -21.48
C LEU A 150 2.91 -5.96 -23.01
N ARG A 151 2.49 -4.86 -23.62
CA ARG A 151 2.35 -4.75 -25.08
C ARG A 151 3.67 -4.38 -25.77
N SER A 152 4.69 -3.97 -25.00
CA SER A 152 6.00 -3.68 -25.54
C SER A 152 6.76 -4.94 -25.90
N PRO A 153 7.45 -4.98 -27.06
CA PRO A 153 8.33 -6.09 -27.40
C PRO A 153 9.42 -6.27 -26.33
N ARG A 154 9.72 -7.52 -25.97
CA ARG A 154 10.80 -7.87 -25.03
C ARG A 154 10.57 -7.44 -23.58
N PHE A 155 9.36 -7.10 -23.18
CA PHE A 155 9.03 -6.88 -21.78
C PHE A 155 8.72 -8.23 -21.11
N ASN A 156 9.60 -8.68 -20.22
CA ASN A 156 9.45 -9.94 -19.51
C ASN A 156 8.57 -9.77 -18.27
N PHE A 157 7.49 -10.53 -18.18
CA PHE A 157 6.61 -10.58 -17.04
C PHE A 157 6.10 -12.00 -16.81
N SER A 158 6.07 -12.44 -15.57
CA SER A 158 5.41 -13.68 -15.19
C SER A 158 4.50 -13.46 -13.98
N GLN A 159 3.36 -14.14 -13.96
CA GLN A 159 2.42 -14.12 -12.84
C GLN A 159 1.99 -15.54 -12.55
N THR A 160 2.23 -15.98 -11.32
CA THR A 160 1.80 -17.31 -10.84
C THR A 160 0.92 -17.12 -9.63
N TYR A 161 -0.26 -17.72 -9.65
CA TYR A 161 -1.16 -17.73 -8.50
C TYR A 161 -0.67 -18.75 -7.46
N HIS A 162 -0.59 -18.30 -6.21
CA HIS A 162 -0.29 -19.18 -5.11
C HIS A 162 -1.46 -20.14 -4.87
N PRO A 163 -1.22 -21.47 -4.68
CA PRO A 163 -2.29 -22.45 -4.53
C PRO A 163 -3.03 -22.37 -3.18
N ALA A 164 -2.48 -21.65 -2.21
CA ALA A 164 -3.08 -21.44 -0.89
C ALA A 164 -3.59 -19.99 -0.75
N SER A 165 -4.66 -19.84 0.00
CA SER A 165 -5.21 -18.56 0.44
C SER A 165 -5.30 -18.51 1.96
N TYR A 166 -5.48 -17.33 2.51
CA TYR A 166 -5.74 -17.14 3.94
C TYR A 166 -7.04 -16.38 4.14
N LYS A 167 -7.63 -16.57 5.32
CA LYS A 167 -8.81 -15.84 5.76
C LYS A 167 -8.48 -15.10 7.05
N GLU A 168 -8.74 -13.81 7.07
CA GLU A 168 -8.67 -13.01 8.28
C GLU A 168 -9.98 -13.16 9.07
N LEU A 169 -9.85 -13.38 10.36
CA LEU A 169 -10.97 -13.46 11.28
C LEU A 169 -10.81 -12.37 12.34
N SER A 170 -11.88 -11.64 12.60
CA SER A 170 -11.92 -10.60 13.62
C SER A 170 -12.76 -11.09 14.80
N PHE A 171 -12.24 -10.93 16.00
CA PHE A 171 -12.94 -11.21 17.24
C PHE A 171 -13.08 -9.91 18.03
N ARG A 172 -14.17 -9.78 18.74
CA ARG A 172 -14.33 -8.71 19.73
C ARG A 172 -13.41 -9.02 20.92
N PRO A 173 -12.79 -8.00 21.56
CA PRO A 173 -12.05 -8.18 22.78
C PRO A 173 -12.93 -8.68 23.93
#